data_548ed0244777fd270983f40b3e7a092d
#
_entry.id   548ed0244777fd270983f40b3e7a092d
#
_cell.length_a   1.000
_cell.length_b   1.000
_cell.length_c   1.000
_cell.angle_alpha   90.00
_cell.angle_beta   90.00
_cell.angle_gamma   90.00
#
_symmetry.space_group_name_H-M   'P 1'
#
loop_
_entity.id
_entity.type
_entity.pdbx_description
1 polymer ?
#
loop_
_entity_poly.entity_id
_entity_poly.type
_entity_poly.pdbx_seq_one_letter_code
_entity_poly.pdbx_strand_id
1 'polypeptide(L)'
;FGMFSPIAMVFGMDHPRYHEPWTYGPEALANFIKYDSLRYTLIPYIYSNAYQLYKTARPMMTPLVMDYPQDENTYQLTRQYMFGPWMMVCPVTTKGALSQHVYFPGGEWFDYETGERYEGRQYKSFLTPLDVLPIYIKAGAIIPMQPVMQWVDQHPVEMITLDVYPSGISSYEMYEDDGISMDYQKGIGSLTRFTSRLAAVSYTHLRAHETEADL
;
A
#
# COMPACT_ATOMS: atom_id res chain seq x y z
N PHE A 1 -9.96 -4.58 5.59
CA PHE A 1 -8.74 -5.25 6.11
C PHE A 1 -8.13 -6.19 5.07
N GLY A 2 -8.89 -7.18 4.55
CA GLY A 2 -8.37 -8.18 3.63
C GLY A 2 -7.67 -7.63 2.38
N MET A 3 -8.13 -6.50 1.85
CA MET A 3 -7.56 -5.88 0.65
C MET A 3 -6.10 -5.43 0.82
N PHE A 4 -5.66 -5.17 2.04
CA PHE A 4 -4.28 -4.84 2.41
C PHE A 4 -3.65 -5.93 3.29
N SER A 5 -3.88 -7.17 2.91
CA SER A 5 -3.21 -8.36 3.42
C SER A 5 -2.51 -9.08 2.27
N PRO A 6 -1.43 -9.84 2.51
CA PRO A 6 -0.74 -10.58 1.45
C PRO A 6 -1.68 -11.51 0.68
N ILE A 7 -2.57 -12.18 1.41
CA ILE A 7 -3.61 -13.06 0.86
C ILE A 7 -4.95 -12.63 1.43
N ALA A 8 -5.96 -12.50 0.57
CA ALA A 8 -7.33 -12.24 0.96
C ALA A 8 -8.28 -13.23 0.29
N MET A 9 -9.22 -13.75 1.06
CA MET A 9 -10.28 -14.65 0.59
C MET A 9 -11.61 -14.27 1.20
N VAL A 10 -12.68 -14.34 0.41
CA VAL A 10 -14.04 -14.33 0.90
C VAL A 10 -14.44 -15.79 1.14
N PHE A 11 -14.38 -16.22 2.40
CA PHE A 11 -14.50 -17.62 2.76
C PHE A 11 -15.39 -17.83 3.99
N GLY A 12 -16.21 -18.87 4.00
CA GLY A 12 -17.03 -19.28 5.13
C GLY A 12 -17.06 -20.78 5.27
N MET A 13 -16.68 -21.30 6.45
CA MET A 13 -16.48 -22.72 6.68
C MET A 13 -17.73 -23.46 7.17
N ASP A 14 -18.57 -22.85 7.98
CA ASP A 14 -19.56 -23.58 8.79
C ASP A 14 -21.03 -23.29 8.51
N HIS A 15 -21.34 -22.36 7.62
CA HIS A 15 -22.74 -22.06 7.35
C HIS A 15 -23.01 -21.84 5.88
N PRO A 16 -24.16 -22.29 5.36
CA PRO A 16 -24.59 -22.05 3.99
C PRO A 16 -25.04 -20.59 3.78
N ARG A 17 -24.38 -19.64 4.46
CA ARG A 17 -24.61 -18.22 4.25
C ARG A 17 -23.67 -17.72 3.18
N TYR A 18 -24.21 -16.94 2.28
CA TYR A 18 -23.45 -16.25 1.27
C TYR A 18 -22.54 -15.23 1.94
N HIS A 19 -21.28 -15.16 1.52
CA HIS A 19 -20.27 -14.26 2.06
C HIS A 19 -19.82 -13.20 1.05
N GLU A 20 -20.39 -13.23 -0.13
CA GLU A 20 -20.08 -12.30 -1.19
C GLU A 20 -20.52 -10.88 -0.81
N PRO A 21 -19.75 -9.86 -1.21
CA PRO A 21 -19.96 -8.47 -0.79
C PRO A 21 -21.37 -7.93 -1.07
N TRP A 22 -21.97 -8.35 -2.18
CA TRP A 22 -23.32 -7.90 -2.56
C TRP A 22 -24.43 -8.38 -1.63
N THR A 23 -24.21 -9.42 -0.83
CA THR A 23 -25.18 -9.93 0.14
C THR A 23 -25.36 -9.02 1.36
N TYR A 24 -24.40 -8.09 1.58
CA TYR A 24 -24.42 -7.13 2.68
C TYR A 24 -24.97 -5.76 2.28
N GLY A 25 -25.49 -5.64 1.06
CA GLY A 25 -26.12 -4.44 0.54
C GLY A 25 -25.20 -3.57 -0.33
N PRO A 26 -25.77 -2.53 -0.98
CA PRO A 26 -25.08 -1.74 -1.99
C PRO A 26 -23.90 -0.94 -1.43
N GLU A 27 -23.97 -0.46 -0.19
CA GLU A 27 -22.89 0.27 0.45
C GLU A 27 -21.66 -0.63 0.67
N ALA A 28 -21.87 -1.85 1.19
CA ALA A 28 -20.81 -2.82 1.39
C ALA A 28 -20.16 -3.23 0.05
N LEU A 29 -20.98 -3.42 -0.99
CA LEU A 29 -20.49 -3.72 -2.33
C LEU A 29 -19.65 -2.56 -2.89
N ALA A 30 -20.10 -1.31 -2.75
CA ALA A 30 -19.36 -0.14 -3.23
C ALA A 30 -17.99 -0.03 -2.55
N ASN A 31 -17.95 -0.23 -1.23
CA ASN A 31 -16.70 -0.23 -0.45
C ASN A 31 -15.77 -1.36 -0.87
N PHE A 32 -16.32 -2.54 -1.10
CA PHE A 32 -15.54 -3.68 -1.58
C PHE A 32 -14.90 -3.34 -2.93
N ILE A 33 -15.69 -2.87 -3.91
CA ILE A 33 -15.20 -2.51 -5.25
C ILE A 33 -14.11 -1.42 -5.17
N LYS A 34 -14.31 -0.38 -4.35
CA LYS A 34 -13.32 0.69 -4.15
C LYS A 34 -11.96 0.13 -3.77
N TYR A 35 -11.91 -0.68 -2.72
CA TYR A 35 -10.63 -1.17 -2.19
C TYR A 35 -10.07 -2.39 -2.93
N ASP A 36 -10.91 -3.18 -3.56
CA ASP A 36 -10.47 -4.27 -4.44
C ASP A 36 -9.85 -3.70 -5.72
N SER A 37 -10.47 -2.68 -6.31
CA SER A 37 -9.87 -1.96 -7.43
C SER A 37 -8.50 -1.38 -7.06
N LEU A 38 -8.38 -0.75 -5.89
CA LEU A 38 -7.10 -0.26 -5.41
C LEU A 38 -6.09 -1.40 -5.23
N ARG A 39 -6.51 -2.56 -4.68
CA ARG A 39 -5.62 -3.72 -4.58
C ARG A 39 -5.12 -4.19 -5.94
N TYR A 40 -5.98 -4.21 -6.96
CA TYR A 40 -5.59 -4.58 -8.32
C TYR A 40 -4.59 -3.60 -8.94
N THR A 41 -4.73 -2.30 -8.68
CA THR A 41 -3.71 -1.34 -9.12
C THR A 41 -2.37 -1.56 -8.43
N LEU A 42 -2.37 -2.04 -7.20
CA LEU A 42 -1.17 -2.28 -6.39
C LEU A 42 -0.48 -3.62 -6.69
N ILE A 43 -0.92 -4.43 -7.66
CA ILE A 43 -0.29 -5.72 -7.97
C ILE A 43 1.22 -5.60 -8.18
N PRO A 44 1.76 -4.64 -8.95
CA PRO A 44 3.21 -4.51 -9.10
C PRO A 44 3.94 -4.25 -7.77
N TYR A 45 3.34 -3.44 -6.90
CA TYR A 45 3.85 -3.19 -5.56
C TYR A 45 3.79 -4.45 -4.69
N ILE A 46 2.66 -5.16 -4.68
CA ILE A 46 2.45 -6.39 -3.91
C ILE A 46 3.42 -7.48 -4.36
N TYR A 47 3.54 -7.69 -5.68
CA TYR A 47 4.40 -8.73 -6.24
C TYR A 47 5.89 -8.46 -5.95
N SER A 48 6.32 -7.21 -6.08
CA SER A 48 7.68 -6.81 -5.72
C SER A 48 7.98 -7.05 -4.23
N ASN A 49 7.02 -6.77 -3.34
CA ASN A 49 7.19 -7.04 -1.92
C ASN A 49 7.15 -8.54 -1.61
N ALA A 50 6.42 -9.36 -2.38
CA ALA A 50 6.48 -10.81 -2.27
C ALA A 50 7.87 -11.35 -2.67
N TYR A 51 8.47 -10.80 -3.72
CA TYR A 51 9.85 -11.11 -4.09
C TYR A 51 10.84 -10.68 -2.99
N GLN A 52 10.66 -9.51 -2.39
CA GLN A 52 11.49 -9.09 -1.26
C GLN A 52 11.34 -10.01 -0.04
N LEU A 53 10.12 -10.51 0.24
CA LEU A 53 9.92 -11.54 1.26
C LEU A 53 10.73 -12.81 0.95
N TYR A 54 10.71 -13.28 -0.29
CA TYR A 54 11.51 -14.42 -0.72
C TYR A 54 13.02 -14.18 -0.51
N LYS A 55 13.52 -12.99 -0.84
CA LYS A 55 14.94 -12.65 -0.76
C LYS A 55 15.44 -12.41 0.67
N THR A 56 14.60 -11.83 1.53
CA THR A 56 15.03 -11.28 2.83
C THR A 56 14.34 -11.91 4.02
N ALA A 57 13.33 -12.75 3.80
CA ALA A 57 12.41 -13.28 4.82
C ALA A 57 11.64 -12.18 5.60
N ARG A 58 11.65 -10.92 5.13
CA ARG A 58 10.88 -9.85 5.75
C ARG A 58 9.41 -9.94 5.31
N PRO A 59 8.45 -10.07 6.25
CA PRO A 59 7.03 -10.11 5.90
C PRO A 59 6.57 -8.82 5.19
N MET A 60 5.63 -8.97 4.25
CA MET A 60 5.00 -7.84 3.58
C MET A 60 4.11 -7.04 4.54
N MET A 61 3.51 -7.71 5.51
CA MET A 61 2.67 -7.10 6.54
C MET A 61 3.41 -7.15 7.87
N THR A 62 3.80 -6.00 8.41
CA THR A 62 4.61 -5.90 9.63
C THR A 62 3.95 -5.00 10.68
N PRO A 63 3.93 -5.39 11.96
CA PRO A 63 3.54 -4.46 13.02
C PRO A 63 4.54 -3.32 13.10
N LEU A 64 4.08 -2.13 13.50
CA LEU A 64 4.91 -0.92 13.52
C LEU A 64 6.18 -1.07 14.36
N VAL A 65 6.14 -1.85 15.43
CA VAL A 65 7.31 -2.11 16.28
C VAL A 65 8.48 -2.76 15.54
N MET A 66 8.24 -3.50 14.45
CA MET A 66 9.33 -4.06 13.64
C MET A 66 10.09 -2.99 12.84
N ASP A 67 9.39 -1.93 12.44
CA ASP A 67 9.96 -0.83 11.67
C ASP A 67 10.48 0.31 12.55
N TYR A 68 9.91 0.43 13.76
CA TYR A 68 10.21 1.51 14.71
C TYR A 68 10.47 0.94 16.12
N PRO A 69 11.47 0.03 16.29
CA PRO A 69 11.70 -0.66 17.56
C PRO A 69 12.17 0.25 18.70
N GLN A 70 12.60 1.47 18.39
CA GLN A 70 13.01 2.46 19.39
C GLN A 70 11.86 3.41 19.79
N ASP A 71 10.70 3.25 19.19
CA ASP A 71 9.52 4.08 19.50
C ASP A 71 8.52 3.26 20.33
N GLU A 72 8.54 3.47 21.63
CA GLU A 72 7.72 2.73 22.60
C GLU A 72 6.21 2.87 22.32
N ASN A 73 5.77 3.96 21.67
CA ASN A 73 4.37 4.12 21.29
C ASN A 73 3.90 3.04 20.30
N THR A 74 4.84 2.41 19.57
CA THR A 74 4.49 1.37 18.59
C THR A 74 4.24 -0.01 19.21
N TYR A 75 4.66 -0.26 20.45
CA TYR A 75 4.67 -1.59 21.07
C TYR A 75 3.29 -2.19 21.29
N GLN A 76 2.29 -1.35 21.56
CA GLN A 76 0.92 -1.79 21.83
C GLN A 76 -0.07 -1.45 20.71
N LEU A 77 0.42 -1.02 19.55
CA LEU A 77 -0.43 -0.69 18.41
C LEU A 77 -0.84 -1.97 17.66
N THR A 78 -2.06 -2.42 17.90
CA THR A 78 -2.62 -3.64 17.28
C THR A 78 -3.54 -3.35 16.09
N ARG A 79 -3.83 -2.08 15.81
CA ARG A 79 -4.77 -1.63 14.76
C ARG A 79 -4.10 -0.80 13.67
N GLN A 80 -2.78 -0.88 13.61
CA GLN A 80 -1.95 -0.22 12.59
C GLN A 80 -0.83 -1.16 12.19
N TYR A 81 -0.54 -1.23 10.92
CA TYR A 81 0.56 -2.05 10.40
C TYR A 81 1.11 -1.45 9.12
N MET A 82 2.35 -1.82 8.78
CA MET A 82 2.91 -1.52 7.47
C MET A 82 2.53 -2.61 6.47
N PHE A 83 2.12 -2.20 5.29
CA PHE A 83 1.92 -3.05 4.12
C PHE A 83 3.00 -2.70 3.08
N GLY A 84 4.02 -3.53 2.99
CA GLY A 84 5.28 -3.19 2.36
C GLY A 84 6.02 -2.08 3.11
N PRO A 85 7.03 -1.45 2.50
CA PRO A 85 7.86 -0.45 3.16
C PRO A 85 7.20 0.94 3.29
N TRP A 86 6.11 1.20 2.55
CA TRP A 86 5.63 2.56 2.33
C TRP A 86 4.22 2.84 2.84
N MET A 87 3.35 1.85 2.95
CA MET A 87 1.94 2.04 3.27
C MET A 87 1.65 1.66 4.71
N MET A 88 1.18 2.59 5.52
CA MET A 88 0.63 2.31 6.85
C MET A 88 -0.89 2.19 6.73
N VAL A 89 -1.43 1.04 7.08
CA VAL A 89 -2.86 0.73 7.03
C VAL A 89 -3.43 0.70 8.43
N CYS A 90 -4.55 1.38 8.64
CA CYS A 90 -5.17 1.56 9.95
C CYS A 90 -6.63 1.06 9.93
N PRO A 91 -6.89 -0.26 9.91
CA PRO A 91 -8.24 -0.79 9.78
C PRO A 91 -9.13 -0.41 10.97
N VAL A 92 -10.36 0.01 10.67
CA VAL A 92 -11.39 0.29 11.66
C VAL A 92 -12.03 -1.04 12.08
N THR A 93 -11.72 -1.53 13.27
CA THR A 93 -12.14 -2.86 13.75
C THR A 93 -13.27 -2.83 14.75
N THR A 94 -13.72 -1.65 15.16
CA THR A 94 -14.80 -1.48 16.13
C THR A 94 -16.10 -1.18 15.39
N LYS A 95 -17.11 -2.04 15.58
CA LYS A 95 -18.44 -1.85 14.97
C LYS A 95 -19.02 -0.50 15.37
N GLY A 96 -19.46 0.29 14.38
CA GLY A 96 -20.08 1.60 14.58
C GLY A 96 -19.14 2.72 14.99
N ALA A 97 -17.82 2.50 14.93
CA ALA A 97 -16.86 3.57 15.15
C ALA A 97 -16.95 4.61 14.03
N LEU A 98 -17.07 5.87 14.42
CA LEU A 98 -17.10 7.02 13.52
C LEU A 98 -15.77 7.78 13.48
N SER A 99 -14.81 7.36 14.31
CA SER A 99 -13.48 7.95 14.36
C SER A 99 -12.45 6.92 14.83
N GLN A 100 -11.21 7.15 14.46
CA GLN A 100 -10.07 6.34 14.88
C GLN A 100 -8.89 7.23 15.27
N HIS A 101 -8.20 6.83 16.33
CA HIS A 101 -6.91 7.42 16.70
C HIS A 101 -5.81 6.68 15.92
N VAL A 102 -4.96 7.45 15.26
CA VAL A 102 -3.80 6.97 14.51
C VAL A 102 -2.55 7.55 15.12
N TYR A 103 -1.57 6.71 15.39
CA TYR A 103 -0.23 7.11 15.74
C TYR A 103 0.64 7.17 14.49
N PHE A 104 1.32 8.28 14.28
CA PHE A 104 2.32 8.45 13.23
C PHE A 104 3.71 8.26 13.83
N PRO A 105 4.43 7.17 13.49
CA PRO A 105 5.85 7.03 13.87
C PRO A 105 6.71 8.14 13.27
N GLY A 106 7.96 8.26 13.74
CA GLY A 106 8.87 9.29 13.28
C GLY A 106 9.04 9.34 11.75
N GLY A 107 9.13 10.54 11.20
CA GLY A 107 9.17 10.86 9.77
C GLY A 107 7.96 11.67 9.33
N GLU A 108 7.75 11.76 8.03
CA GLU A 108 6.60 12.45 7.44
C GLU A 108 5.69 11.43 6.78
N TRP A 109 4.40 11.72 6.78
CA TRP A 109 3.36 10.86 6.27
C TRP A 109 2.37 11.66 5.43
N PHE A 110 1.79 11.02 4.45
CA PHE A 110 0.76 11.60 3.60
C PHE A 110 -0.50 10.75 3.69
N ASP A 111 -1.64 11.38 3.86
CA ASP A 111 -2.92 10.68 3.68
C ASP A 111 -3.05 10.25 2.22
N TYR A 112 -3.35 8.98 2.00
CA TYR A 112 -3.42 8.42 0.64
C TYR A 112 -4.55 9.02 -0.19
N GLU A 113 -5.68 9.33 0.44
CA GLU A 113 -6.88 9.81 -0.28
C GLU A 113 -6.84 11.33 -0.51
N THR A 114 -6.37 12.10 0.48
CA THR A 114 -6.40 13.55 0.43
C THR A 114 -5.07 14.20 0.05
N GLY A 115 -3.95 13.48 0.20
CA GLY A 115 -2.60 14.02 0.07
C GLY A 115 -2.17 14.93 1.22
N GLU A 116 -2.98 15.05 2.29
CA GLU A 116 -2.64 15.87 3.45
C GLU A 116 -1.39 15.32 4.15
N ARG A 117 -0.50 16.22 4.55
CA ARG A 117 0.79 15.89 5.15
C ARG A 117 0.72 15.92 6.67
N TYR A 118 1.31 14.93 7.30
CA TYR A 118 1.41 14.80 8.76
C TYR A 118 2.87 14.60 9.20
N GLU A 119 3.24 15.28 10.24
CA GLU A 119 4.51 15.02 10.91
C GLU A 119 4.37 13.78 11.81
N GLY A 120 5.46 13.06 11.99
CA GLY A 120 5.50 11.90 12.88
C GLY A 120 5.60 12.25 14.37
N ARG A 121 5.67 11.19 15.19
CA ARG A 121 5.73 11.22 16.66
C ARG A 121 4.51 11.86 17.31
N GLN A 122 3.34 11.65 16.73
CA GLN A 122 2.09 12.21 17.26
C GLN A 122 0.91 11.29 17.05
N TYR A 123 -0.12 11.43 17.87
CA TYR A 123 -1.43 10.86 17.67
C TYR A 123 -2.35 11.91 17.02
N LYS A 124 -3.16 11.46 16.07
CA LYS A 124 -4.26 12.24 15.52
C LYS A 124 -5.55 11.42 15.47
N SER A 125 -6.67 12.10 15.51
CA SER A 125 -8.01 11.50 15.38
C SER A 125 -8.58 11.85 14.02
N PHE A 126 -9.11 10.84 13.35
CA PHE A 126 -9.72 10.98 12.04
C PHE A 126 -11.15 10.49 12.06
N LEU A 127 -12.03 11.14 11.31
CA LEU A 127 -13.35 10.61 11.02
C LEU A 127 -13.20 9.41 10.09
N THR A 128 -13.91 8.34 10.44
CA THR A 128 -13.88 7.09 9.68
C THR A 128 -15.29 6.62 9.39
N PRO A 129 -16.01 7.30 8.48
CA PRO A 129 -17.26 6.77 7.96
C PRO A 129 -17.01 5.40 7.31
N LEU A 130 -18.06 4.65 7.03
CA LEU A 130 -17.95 3.24 6.63
C LEU A 130 -17.14 3.02 5.34
N ASP A 131 -17.11 4.01 4.46
CA ASP A 131 -16.38 4.00 3.18
C ASP A 131 -14.92 4.44 3.29
N VAL A 132 -14.43 4.78 4.49
CA VAL A 132 -13.05 5.23 4.73
C VAL A 132 -12.25 4.17 5.47
N LEU A 133 -11.21 3.66 4.82
CA LEU A 133 -10.11 2.93 5.44
C LEU A 133 -8.89 3.86 5.47
N PRO A 134 -8.47 4.35 6.65
CA PRO A 134 -7.32 5.23 6.73
C PRO A 134 -6.04 4.53 6.27
N ILE A 135 -5.39 5.10 5.26
CA ILE A 135 -4.12 4.65 4.69
C ILE A 135 -3.20 5.86 4.63
N TYR A 136 -1.99 5.70 5.12
CA TYR A 136 -0.98 6.76 5.12
C TYR A 136 0.29 6.28 4.45
N ILE A 137 0.85 7.14 3.63
CA ILE A 137 2.06 6.85 2.86
C ILE A 137 3.24 7.55 3.50
N LYS A 138 4.29 6.80 3.76
CA LYS A 138 5.54 7.33 4.28
C LYS A 138 6.23 8.21 3.24
N ALA A 139 6.74 9.34 3.65
CA ALA A 139 7.54 10.22 2.79
C ALA A 139 8.77 9.47 2.24
N GLY A 140 9.07 9.69 0.97
CA GLY A 140 10.05 8.95 0.19
C GLY A 140 9.46 7.77 -0.59
N ALA A 141 8.16 7.49 -0.46
CA ALA A 141 7.54 6.38 -1.16
C ALA A 141 7.57 6.54 -2.68
N ILE A 142 7.78 5.41 -3.34
CA ILE A 142 7.57 5.20 -4.78
C ILE A 142 6.74 3.93 -4.88
N ILE A 143 5.49 4.06 -5.32
CA ILE A 143 4.54 2.96 -5.38
C ILE A 143 4.18 2.72 -6.85
N PRO A 144 4.67 1.63 -7.46
CA PRO A 144 4.27 1.27 -8.80
C PRO A 144 2.85 0.73 -8.82
N MET A 145 2.07 1.19 -9.80
CA MET A 145 0.67 0.85 -9.98
C MET A 145 0.39 0.52 -11.44
N GLN A 146 -0.53 -0.41 -11.66
CA GLN A 146 -1.01 -0.80 -12.98
C GLN A 146 -2.48 -0.42 -13.17
N PRO A 147 -3.01 -0.42 -14.40
CA PRO A 147 -4.45 -0.28 -14.64
C PRO A 147 -5.28 -1.36 -13.96
N VAL A 148 -6.50 -1.00 -13.52
CA VAL A 148 -7.45 -1.97 -12.96
C VAL A 148 -7.85 -3.00 -14.02
N MET A 149 -7.94 -4.27 -13.62
CA MET A 149 -8.40 -5.39 -14.43
C MET A 149 -9.46 -6.18 -13.68
N GLN A 150 -10.30 -6.94 -14.40
CA GLN A 150 -11.29 -7.83 -13.80
C GLN A 150 -10.66 -9.08 -13.18
N TRP A 151 -9.56 -9.54 -13.76
CA TRP A 151 -8.71 -10.63 -13.25
C TRP A 151 -7.26 -10.42 -13.71
N VAL A 152 -6.33 -11.02 -13.01
CA VAL A 152 -4.89 -10.94 -13.35
C VAL A 152 -4.67 -11.48 -14.77
N ASP A 153 -3.83 -10.79 -15.54
CA ASP A 153 -3.51 -11.14 -16.95
C ASP A 153 -4.70 -11.06 -17.94
N GLN A 154 -5.75 -10.29 -17.61
CA GLN A 154 -6.82 -10.01 -18.57
C GLN A 154 -6.28 -9.39 -19.86
N HIS A 155 -5.30 -8.54 -19.76
CA HIS A 155 -4.54 -7.96 -20.87
C HIS A 155 -3.13 -7.59 -20.39
N PRO A 156 -2.17 -7.47 -21.32
CA PRO A 156 -0.81 -7.01 -20.98
C PRO A 156 -0.83 -5.65 -20.27
N VAL A 157 0.05 -5.48 -19.30
CA VAL A 157 0.29 -4.19 -18.64
C VAL A 157 1.26 -3.38 -19.48
N GLU A 158 0.74 -2.43 -20.26
CA GLU A 158 1.55 -1.59 -21.15
C GLU A 158 2.11 -0.35 -20.45
N MET A 159 1.56 0.01 -19.30
CA MET A 159 1.92 1.24 -18.60
C MET A 159 1.92 1.02 -17.08
N ILE A 160 3.02 1.41 -16.44
CA ILE A 160 3.13 1.51 -14.99
C ILE A 160 3.05 2.97 -14.58
N THR A 161 2.14 3.28 -13.68
CA THR A 161 2.06 4.59 -13.02
C THR A 161 2.85 4.55 -11.72
N LEU A 162 3.66 5.56 -11.48
CA LEU A 162 4.38 5.71 -10.21
C LEU A 162 3.68 6.77 -9.36
N ASP A 163 3.20 6.36 -8.20
CA ASP A 163 2.72 7.29 -7.17
C ASP A 163 3.89 7.64 -6.25
N VAL A 164 4.36 8.89 -6.31
CA VAL A 164 5.62 9.31 -5.70
C VAL A 164 5.37 10.37 -4.63
N TYR A 165 5.89 10.14 -3.43
CA TYR A 165 5.84 11.03 -2.26
C TYR A 165 7.25 11.53 -1.92
N PRO A 166 7.77 12.56 -2.59
CA PRO A 166 9.19 12.90 -2.54
C PRO A 166 9.66 13.29 -1.15
N SER A 167 10.81 12.74 -0.72
CA SER A 167 11.49 13.15 0.51
C SER A 167 12.97 12.78 0.42
N GLY A 168 13.84 13.79 0.30
CA GLY A 168 15.27 13.57 0.15
C GLY A 168 15.61 12.76 -1.10
N ILE A 169 16.35 11.66 -0.91
CA ILE A 169 16.66 10.68 -1.96
C ILE A 169 16.06 9.35 -1.52
N SER A 170 15.26 8.74 -2.36
CA SER A 170 14.67 7.43 -2.13
C SER A 170 14.73 6.58 -3.40
N SER A 171 14.61 5.27 -3.23
CA SER A 171 14.52 4.35 -4.36
C SER A 171 13.60 3.18 -4.03
N TYR A 172 13.05 2.59 -5.07
CA TYR A 172 12.24 1.38 -5.00
C TYR A 172 12.62 0.44 -6.16
N GLU A 173 12.66 -0.86 -5.89
CA GLU A 173 12.91 -1.89 -6.90
C GLU A 173 11.61 -2.64 -7.19
N MET A 174 11.09 -2.51 -8.39
CA MET A 174 9.99 -3.29 -8.91
C MET A 174 10.54 -4.58 -9.52
N TYR A 175 9.97 -5.70 -9.11
CA TYR A 175 10.30 -7.03 -9.63
C TYR A 175 9.19 -7.54 -10.56
N GLU A 176 9.60 -8.15 -11.65
CA GLU A 176 8.72 -8.78 -12.63
C GLU A 176 9.34 -10.09 -13.13
N ASP A 177 8.51 -11.11 -13.33
CA ASP A 177 8.84 -12.38 -13.99
C ASP A 177 7.61 -12.88 -14.77
N ASP A 178 7.58 -14.16 -15.13
CA ASP A 178 6.45 -14.74 -15.86
C ASP A 178 5.21 -15.04 -14.99
N GLY A 179 5.29 -14.86 -13.67
CA GLY A 179 4.22 -15.06 -12.69
C GLY A 179 3.74 -16.52 -12.56
N ILE A 180 4.35 -17.48 -13.25
CA ILE A 180 3.87 -18.86 -13.36
C ILE A 180 4.94 -19.87 -12.98
N SER A 181 6.18 -19.70 -13.48
CA SER A 181 7.26 -20.66 -13.29
C SER A 181 7.98 -20.45 -11.95
N MET A 182 8.84 -21.40 -11.61
CA MET A 182 9.75 -21.30 -10.45
C MET A 182 11.11 -20.73 -10.86
N ASP A 183 11.20 -20.11 -12.01
CA ASP A 183 12.48 -19.63 -12.56
C ASP A 183 13.07 -18.45 -11.79
N TYR A 184 12.25 -17.74 -10.99
CA TYR A 184 12.73 -16.75 -10.03
C TYR A 184 13.77 -17.33 -9.05
N GLN A 185 13.71 -18.63 -8.74
CA GLN A 185 14.72 -19.32 -7.91
C GLN A 185 16.07 -19.42 -8.59
N LYS A 186 16.10 -19.36 -9.92
CA LYS A 186 17.32 -19.34 -10.75
C LYS A 186 17.78 -17.91 -11.05
N GLY A 187 17.11 -16.91 -10.50
CA GLY A 187 17.38 -15.49 -10.74
C GLY A 187 16.86 -14.98 -12.09
N ILE A 188 15.92 -15.70 -12.71
CA ILE A 188 15.25 -15.26 -13.95
C ILE A 188 14.10 -14.34 -13.56
N GLY A 189 14.12 -13.12 -14.07
CA GLY A 189 13.19 -12.04 -13.80
C GLY A 189 13.87 -10.70 -14.05
N SER A 190 13.13 -9.62 -13.97
CA SER A 190 13.65 -8.27 -14.12
C SER A 190 13.50 -7.46 -12.83
N LEU A 191 14.44 -6.56 -12.56
CA LEU A 191 14.42 -5.60 -11.48
C LEU A 191 14.54 -4.20 -12.08
N THR A 192 13.46 -3.43 -12.00
CA THR A 192 13.46 -2.03 -12.41
C THR A 192 13.62 -1.16 -11.18
N ARG A 193 14.68 -0.36 -11.14
CA ARG A 193 14.93 0.57 -10.03
C ARG A 193 14.43 1.97 -10.36
N PHE A 194 13.51 2.46 -9.58
CA PHE A 194 13.06 3.85 -9.59
C PHE A 194 13.79 4.64 -8.51
N THR A 195 14.18 5.86 -8.81
CA THR A 195 14.82 6.77 -7.85
C THR A 195 14.11 8.12 -7.87
N SER A 196 13.73 8.60 -6.69
CA SER A 196 13.18 9.94 -6.49
C SER A 196 14.22 10.79 -5.76
N ARG A 197 14.42 12.02 -6.25
CA ARG A 197 15.29 13.00 -5.63
C ARG A 197 14.55 14.32 -5.49
N LEU A 198 14.38 14.77 -4.25
CA LEU A 198 13.93 16.13 -3.99
C LEU A 198 15.13 17.07 -4.11
N ALA A 199 15.23 17.83 -5.21
CA ALA A 199 16.19 18.89 -5.32
C ALA A 199 15.64 20.14 -4.59
N ALA A 200 16.49 20.85 -3.83
CA ALA A 200 16.12 22.15 -3.31
C ALA A 200 15.95 23.12 -4.48
N VAL A 201 14.70 23.39 -4.86
CA VAL A 201 14.35 24.36 -5.89
C VAL A 201 13.74 25.57 -5.18
N SER A 202 14.25 26.75 -5.50
CA SER A 202 13.57 28.01 -5.19
C SER A 202 12.20 28.01 -5.86
N TYR A 203 11.13 28.12 -5.08
CA TYR A 203 9.76 28.00 -5.58
C TYR A 203 9.42 29.13 -6.54
N THR A 204 9.44 28.83 -7.83
CA THR A 204 8.62 29.50 -8.84
C THR A 204 8.17 28.45 -9.86
N HIS A 205 6.92 27.98 -9.72
CA HIS A 205 6.17 27.12 -10.65
C HIS A 205 6.68 25.67 -10.83
N LEU A 206 6.05 24.72 -10.13
CA LEU A 206 6.12 23.30 -10.46
C LEU A 206 5.13 22.97 -11.58
N ARG A 207 5.65 22.67 -12.76
CA ARG A 207 5.00 21.80 -13.74
C ARG A 207 5.68 20.43 -13.65
N ALA A 208 4.88 19.38 -13.66
CA ALA A 208 5.40 18.01 -13.77
C ALA A 208 6.21 17.88 -15.07
N HIS A 209 7.45 17.44 -14.95
CA HIS A 209 8.27 17.01 -16.08
C HIS A 209 8.29 15.49 -16.10
N GLU A 210 8.04 14.94 -17.27
CA GLU A 210 8.22 13.53 -17.59
C GLU A 210 9.69 13.13 -17.32
N THR A 211 9.86 12.02 -16.62
CA THR A 211 11.20 11.41 -16.44
C THR A 211 11.50 10.56 -17.66
N GLU A 212 12.52 10.93 -18.43
CA GLU A 212 13.13 10.01 -19.41
C GLU A 212 13.70 8.80 -18.66
N ALA A 213 13.25 7.61 -19.07
CA ALA A 213 13.89 6.36 -18.69
C ALA A 213 15.09 6.18 -19.61
N ASP A 214 16.29 6.24 -19.07
CA ASP A 214 17.48 5.76 -19.78
C ASP A 214 17.40 4.22 -19.85
N LEU A 215 17.34 3.72 -21.09
CA LEU A 215 17.42 2.31 -21.49
C LEU A 215 18.83 1.76 -21.32
#